data_6faa997136b31594b5c6da3ce525c531
#
_entry.id   6faa997136b31594b5c6da3ce525c531
#
_cell.length_a   1.000
_cell.length_b   1.000
_cell.length_c   1.000
_cell.angle_alpha   90.00
_cell.angle_beta   90.00
_cell.angle_gamma   90.00
#
_symmetry.space_group_name_H-M   'P 1'
#
loop_
_entity.id
_entity.type
_entity.pdbx_description
1 polymer ?
#
loop_
_entity_poly.entity_id
_entity_poly.type
_entity_poly.pdbx_seq_one_letter_code
_entity_poly.pdbx_strand_id
1 'polypeptide(L)'
;MILYYEGTDISDDVDVKKCVYTDVSGGRRDLIDIEFEYSNKWFGWKPEKDDTIRIVHDGLDTGILYANTVLPEQGRYRIIATGAKSAARRAATASYEDKTLGAIMRTCAGECGMDQGLYGISAGTAYPYMIRENETCTAFLDRLLIMEGGRLKCMNGKLRGIGIEYAQGQAATQCIELEATQLQARYQRRDDMKWSGITVMSPFAKASAYDSSVDGDNQPVVTTLPALDGAQAGRWARGLLLNHNRQAEELNMSMEFNAGLTAFARIDIESDTDANGEWVVDETEHDLILLKSTARLFRCITTIR
;
A
#
# COMPACT_ATOMS: atom_id res chain seq x y z
N MET A 1 8.86 3.56 -23.23
CA MET A 1 7.66 3.61 -22.38
C MET A 1 6.44 3.37 -23.27
N ILE A 2 5.58 2.43 -22.90
CA ILE A 2 4.33 2.15 -23.62
C ILE A 2 3.18 2.65 -22.75
N LEU A 3 2.32 3.49 -23.32
CA LEU A 3 1.16 4.07 -22.65
C LEU A 3 -0.12 3.54 -23.29
N TYR A 4 -0.90 2.83 -22.48
CA TYR A 4 -2.22 2.35 -22.89
C TYR A 4 -3.31 3.22 -22.30
N TYR A 5 -4.28 3.59 -23.12
CA TYR A 5 -5.51 4.24 -22.75
C TYR A 5 -6.69 3.44 -23.25
N GLU A 6 -7.62 3.07 -22.38
CA GLU A 6 -8.76 2.18 -22.70
C GLU A 6 -8.29 0.91 -23.49
N GLY A 7 -7.10 0.39 -23.10
CA GLY A 7 -6.50 -0.79 -23.73
C GLY A 7 -5.82 -0.54 -25.07
N THR A 8 -5.87 0.67 -25.62
CA THR A 8 -5.22 1.05 -26.88
C THR A 8 -3.85 1.67 -26.60
N ASP A 9 -2.82 1.22 -27.31
CA ASP A 9 -1.49 1.84 -27.26
C ASP A 9 -1.54 3.20 -27.96
N ILE A 10 -1.22 4.25 -27.21
CA ILE A 10 -1.22 5.64 -27.68
C ILE A 10 0.16 6.28 -27.60
N SER A 11 1.21 5.48 -27.40
CA SER A 11 2.57 5.98 -27.14
C SER A 11 3.09 6.91 -28.24
N ASP A 12 2.79 6.59 -29.51
CA ASP A 12 3.21 7.37 -30.67
C ASP A 12 2.31 8.60 -30.94
N ASP A 13 1.16 8.67 -30.28
CA ASP A 13 0.19 9.74 -30.47
C ASP A 13 0.39 10.90 -29.48
N VAL A 14 1.22 10.71 -28.46
CA VAL A 14 1.36 11.63 -27.33
C VAL A 14 2.83 11.97 -27.05
N ASP A 15 3.10 13.24 -26.76
CA ASP A 15 4.40 13.70 -26.29
C ASP A 15 4.35 13.87 -24.76
N VAL A 16 4.76 12.83 -24.05
CA VAL A 16 4.73 12.80 -22.58
C VAL A 16 5.87 13.63 -22.00
N LYS A 17 5.55 14.65 -21.21
CA LYS A 17 6.52 15.56 -20.57
C LYS A 17 6.78 15.23 -19.11
N LYS A 18 5.82 14.60 -18.46
CA LYS A 18 5.90 14.12 -17.08
C LYS A 18 5.20 12.77 -16.97
N CYS A 19 5.80 11.84 -16.29
CA CYS A 19 5.18 10.57 -15.96
C CYS A 19 5.76 10.05 -14.65
N VAL A 20 5.01 10.23 -13.57
CA VAL A 20 5.41 9.80 -12.22
C VAL A 20 4.41 8.78 -11.72
N TYR A 21 4.88 7.58 -11.43
CA TYR A 21 4.09 6.50 -10.84
C TYR A 21 4.47 6.33 -9.38
N THR A 22 3.49 6.41 -8.48
CA THR A 22 3.65 6.15 -7.05
C THR A 22 2.95 4.84 -6.70
N ASP A 23 3.72 3.89 -6.20
CA ASP A 23 3.28 2.57 -5.74
C ASP A 23 3.36 2.51 -4.22
N VAL A 24 2.25 2.16 -3.53
CA VAL A 24 2.15 2.23 -2.07
C VAL A 24 1.66 0.93 -1.44
N SER A 25 2.16 0.62 -0.24
CA SER A 25 1.78 -0.59 0.51
C SER A 25 0.42 -0.48 1.23
N GLY A 26 -0.25 0.67 1.15
CA GLY A 26 -1.56 0.88 1.78
C GLY A 26 -1.71 2.28 2.39
N GLY A 27 -2.89 2.56 2.96
CA GLY A 27 -3.23 3.89 3.48
C GLY A 27 -3.53 4.93 2.41
N ARG A 28 -2.91 4.83 1.25
CA ARG A 28 -3.15 5.60 0.02
C ARG A 28 -3.39 4.65 -1.14
N ARG A 29 -3.73 5.17 -2.30
CA ARG A 29 -3.89 4.42 -3.55
C ARG A 29 -2.66 4.62 -4.41
N ASP A 30 -2.31 3.60 -5.18
CA ASP A 30 -1.36 3.78 -6.28
C ASP A 30 -1.84 4.91 -7.17
N LEU A 31 -0.91 5.71 -7.67
CA LEU A 31 -1.21 6.94 -8.40
C LEU A 31 -0.25 7.08 -9.57
N ILE A 32 -0.77 7.52 -10.71
CA ILE A 32 0.06 8.04 -11.78
C ILE A 32 -0.32 9.47 -12.10
N ASP A 33 0.69 10.31 -12.32
CA ASP A 33 0.58 11.70 -12.72
C ASP A 33 1.29 11.87 -14.06
N ILE A 34 0.49 12.02 -15.13
CA ILE A 34 0.98 12.15 -16.50
C ILE A 34 0.66 13.53 -17.04
N GLU A 35 1.64 14.16 -17.67
CA GLU A 35 1.48 15.43 -18.38
C GLU A 35 1.95 15.29 -19.82
N PHE A 36 1.11 15.73 -20.74
CA PHE A 36 1.38 15.74 -22.18
C PHE A 36 1.53 17.16 -22.70
N GLU A 37 2.32 17.32 -23.73
CA GLU A 37 2.24 18.51 -24.52
C GLU A 37 0.92 18.53 -25.32
N TYR A 38 0.25 19.68 -25.31
CA TYR A 38 -1.07 19.82 -25.90
C TYR A 38 -0.95 19.78 -27.43
N SER A 39 -1.42 18.73 -28.07
CA SER A 39 -1.58 18.66 -29.50
C SER A 39 -3.05 18.79 -29.89
N ASN A 40 -3.34 19.38 -31.06
CA ASN A 40 -4.71 19.55 -31.58
C ASN A 40 -5.50 18.22 -31.69
N LYS A 41 -4.83 17.07 -31.74
CA LYS A 41 -5.45 15.74 -31.72
C LYS A 41 -6.27 15.49 -30.45
N TRP A 42 -5.87 16.07 -29.30
CA TRP A 42 -6.51 15.86 -28.01
C TRP A 42 -7.82 16.60 -27.82
N PHE A 43 -8.12 17.63 -28.62
CA PHE A 43 -9.39 18.34 -28.56
C PHE A 43 -10.59 17.44 -28.86
N GLY A 44 -10.40 16.41 -29.68
CA GLY A 44 -11.44 15.45 -30.00
C GLY A 44 -11.57 14.32 -28.98
N TRP A 45 -10.54 14.13 -28.16
CA TRP A 45 -10.46 13.07 -27.17
C TRP A 45 -10.74 13.64 -25.79
N LYS A 46 -11.80 13.26 -25.17
CA LYS A 46 -12.24 13.76 -23.87
C LYS A 46 -12.13 12.63 -22.87
N PRO A 47 -10.97 12.46 -22.18
CA PRO A 47 -10.85 11.47 -21.13
C PRO A 47 -11.96 11.68 -20.09
N GLU A 48 -12.63 10.58 -19.77
CA GLU A 48 -13.71 10.57 -18.80
C GLU A 48 -13.21 9.98 -17.47
N LYS A 49 -14.02 10.18 -16.46
CA LYS A 49 -13.78 9.61 -15.14
C LYS A 49 -13.89 8.09 -15.19
N ASP A 50 -12.94 7.42 -14.55
CA ASP A 50 -12.78 5.96 -14.51
C ASP A 50 -12.30 5.33 -15.85
N ASP A 51 -11.94 6.11 -16.86
CA ASP A 51 -11.20 5.59 -18.02
C ASP A 51 -9.89 4.95 -17.57
N THR A 52 -9.48 3.89 -18.26
CA THR A 52 -8.34 3.10 -17.83
C THR A 52 -7.03 3.59 -18.44
N ILE A 53 -6.00 3.67 -17.61
CA ILE A 53 -4.63 3.99 -17.99
C ILE A 53 -3.71 2.87 -17.47
N ARG A 54 -2.76 2.44 -18.31
CA ARG A 54 -1.72 1.50 -17.93
C ARG A 54 -0.41 1.90 -18.58
N ILE A 55 0.69 1.80 -17.85
CA ILE A 55 2.02 2.05 -18.38
C ILE A 55 2.89 0.82 -18.21
N VAL A 56 3.65 0.54 -19.28
CA VAL A 56 4.70 -0.49 -19.27
C VAL A 56 6.01 0.18 -19.66
N HIS A 57 7.03 0.06 -18.83
CA HIS A 57 8.33 0.64 -19.04
C HIS A 57 9.42 -0.19 -18.39
N ASP A 58 10.33 -0.73 -19.19
CA ASP A 58 11.55 -1.41 -18.77
C ASP A 58 11.37 -2.36 -17.56
N GLY A 59 10.42 -3.28 -17.69
CA GLY A 59 10.09 -4.27 -16.65
C GLY A 59 9.05 -3.82 -15.63
N LEU A 60 8.74 -2.52 -15.52
CA LEU A 60 7.63 -2.02 -14.73
C LEU A 60 6.31 -2.16 -15.50
N ASP A 61 5.27 -2.65 -14.82
CA ASP A 61 3.89 -2.64 -15.29
C ASP A 61 3.01 -2.08 -14.17
N THR A 62 2.45 -0.90 -14.36
CA THR A 62 1.59 -0.25 -13.36
C THR A 62 0.29 -1.00 -13.13
N GLY A 63 -0.08 -1.93 -14.03
CA GLY A 63 -1.44 -2.45 -14.10
C GLY A 63 -2.45 -1.36 -14.47
N ILE A 64 -3.73 -1.69 -14.34
CA ILE A 64 -4.82 -0.77 -14.66
C ILE A 64 -4.99 0.26 -13.54
N LEU A 65 -4.93 1.54 -13.91
CA LEU A 65 -5.27 2.70 -13.10
C LEU A 65 -6.47 3.40 -13.72
N TYR A 66 -7.25 4.11 -12.93
CA TYR A 66 -8.50 4.76 -13.34
C TYR A 66 -8.35 6.28 -13.31
N ALA A 67 -8.63 6.94 -14.43
CA ALA A 67 -8.59 8.39 -14.56
C ALA A 67 -9.51 9.05 -13.52
N ASN A 68 -8.96 9.99 -12.80
CA ASN A 68 -9.60 10.58 -11.65
C ASN A 68 -9.75 12.09 -11.77
N THR A 69 -8.70 12.71 -12.26
CA THR A 69 -8.62 14.14 -12.47
C THR A 69 -8.04 14.38 -13.85
N VAL A 70 -8.70 15.22 -14.61
CA VAL A 70 -8.30 15.64 -15.94
C VAL A 70 -8.20 17.16 -15.94
N LEU A 71 -7.01 17.68 -16.20
CA LEU A 71 -6.72 19.12 -16.16
C LEU A 71 -6.22 19.58 -17.53
N PRO A 72 -7.08 20.14 -18.38
CA PRO A 72 -6.66 20.82 -19.58
C PRO A 72 -6.08 22.20 -19.19
N GLU A 73 -4.79 22.39 -19.36
CA GLU A 73 -4.11 23.64 -19.11
C GLU A 73 -3.64 24.25 -20.46
N GLN A 74 -3.32 25.53 -20.48
CA GLN A 74 -2.85 26.17 -21.71
C GLN A 74 -1.51 25.55 -22.15
N GLY A 75 -1.50 24.87 -23.30
CA GLY A 75 -0.32 24.18 -23.85
C GLY A 75 -0.01 22.81 -23.25
N ARG A 76 -0.79 22.35 -22.25
CA ARG A 76 -0.56 21.08 -21.54
C ARG A 76 -1.87 20.37 -21.22
N TYR A 77 -1.79 19.07 -21.06
CA TYR A 77 -2.88 18.23 -20.65
C TYR A 77 -2.40 17.26 -19.57
N ARG A 78 -2.96 17.33 -18.38
CA ARG A 78 -2.53 16.50 -17.25
C ARG A 78 -3.65 15.55 -16.84
N ILE A 79 -3.31 14.28 -16.63
CA ILE A 79 -4.21 13.26 -16.10
C ILE A 79 -3.60 12.68 -14.83
N ILE A 80 -4.41 12.60 -13.78
CA ILE A 80 -4.08 11.86 -12.57
C ILE A 80 -5.00 10.66 -12.51
N ALA A 81 -4.42 9.44 -12.52
CA ALA A 81 -5.14 8.19 -12.38
C ALA A 81 -4.74 7.47 -11.09
N THR A 82 -5.66 6.67 -10.53
CA THR A 82 -5.45 5.96 -9.27
C THR A 82 -5.82 4.49 -9.39
N GLY A 83 -5.25 3.63 -8.51
CA GLY A 83 -5.50 2.19 -8.49
C GLY A 83 -6.93 1.77 -8.16
N ALA A 84 -7.82 2.71 -7.81
CA ALA A 84 -9.21 2.40 -7.47
C ALA A 84 -10.20 3.29 -8.22
N LYS A 85 -11.30 2.68 -8.69
CA LYS A 85 -12.42 3.40 -9.32
C LYS A 85 -13.03 4.45 -8.40
N SER A 86 -13.69 5.41 -8.99
CA SER A 86 -14.37 6.50 -8.27
C SER A 86 -15.46 6.02 -7.30
N ALA A 87 -16.10 4.89 -7.59
CA ALA A 87 -17.08 4.25 -6.70
C ALA A 87 -16.48 3.93 -5.31
N ALA A 88 -15.18 3.63 -5.25
CA ALA A 88 -14.47 3.38 -3.99
C ALA A 88 -14.34 4.60 -3.06
N ARG A 89 -14.74 5.79 -3.51
CA ARG A 89 -14.77 7.03 -2.72
C ARG A 89 -16.10 7.29 -2.01
N ARG A 90 -17.11 6.47 -2.26
CA ARG A 90 -18.42 6.64 -1.63
C ARG A 90 -18.37 6.16 -0.19
N ALA A 91 -18.63 7.06 0.75
CA ALA A 91 -18.84 6.68 2.14
C ALA A 91 -20.25 6.09 2.31
N ALA A 92 -20.37 5.09 3.13
CA ALA A 92 -21.64 4.47 3.50
C ALA A 92 -21.57 3.87 4.91
N THR A 93 -22.74 3.62 5.48
CA THR A 93 -22.89 2.85 6.71
C THR A 93 -23.44 1.48 6.36
N ALA A 94 -22.79 0.42 6.86
CA ALA A 94 -23.21 -0.97 6.67
C ALA A 94 -22.79 -1.83 7.86
N SER A 95 -23.62 -2.82 8.22
CA SER A 95 -23.28 -3.84 9.21
C SER A 95 -22.99 -5.18 8.53
N TYR A 96 -22.12 -5.94 9.13
CA TYR A 96 -21.72 -7.28 8.70
C TYR A 96 -21.87 -8.22 9.90
N GLU A 97 -22.92 -9.04 9.88
CA GLU A 97 -23.23 -10.01 10.93
C GLU A 97 -22.84 -11.41 10.47
N ASP A 98 -22.12 -12.15 11.31
CA ASP A 98 -21.62 -13.50 11.03
C ASP A 98 -20.93 -13.63 9.66
N LYS A 99 -20.05 -12.68 9.33
CA LYS A 99 -19.31 -12.66 8.07
C LYS A 99 -17.84 -12.98 8.26
N THR A 100 -17.27 -13.66 7.27
CA THR A 100 -15.83 -13.84 7.18
C THR A 100 -15.18 -12.63 6.52
N LEU A 101 -13.87 -12.43 6.80
CA LEU A 101 -13.08 -11.38 6.15
C LEU A 101 -13.19 -11.44 4.61
N GLY A 102 -13.10 -12.65 4.05
CA GLY A 102 -13.25 -12.83 2.60
C GLY A 102 -14.63 -12.44 2.07
N ALA A 103 -15.70 -12.65 2.86
CA ALA A 103 -17.04 -12.21 2.49
C ALA A 103 -17.19 -10.67 2.56
N ILE A 104 -16.64 -10.05 3.60
CA ILE A 104 -16.62 -8.59 3.75
C ILE A 104 -15.82 -7.95 2.60
N MET A 105 -14.63 -8.47 2.30
CA MET A 105 -13.80 -8.02 1.17
C MET A 105 -14.56 -8.09 -0.16
N ARG A 106 -15.24 -9.22 -0.42
CA ARG A 106 -16.02 -9.41 -1.66
C ARG A 106 -17.16 -8.40 -1.76
N THR A 107 -17.89 -8.15 -0.69
CA THR A 107 -18.97 -7.15 -0.66
C THR A 107 -18.43 -5.76 -0.97
N CYS A 108 -17.39 -5.32 -0.29
CA CYS A 108 -16.77 -4.02 -0.52
C CYS A 108 -16.17 -3.89 -1.93
N ALA A 109 -15.53 -4.93 -2.44
CA ALA A 109 -15.00 -4.93 -3.81
C ALA A 109 -16.11 -4.81 -4.85
N GLY A 110 -17.23 -5.54 -4.67
CA GLY A 110 -18.42 -5.42 -5.53
C GLY A 110 -19.00 -4.01 -5.53
N GLU A 111 -19.09 -3.33 -4.38
CA GLU A 111 -19.53 -1.94 -4.29
C GLU A 111 -18.59 -0.98 -5.04
N CYS A 112 -17.29 -1.31 -5.11
CA CYS A 112 -16.29 -0.55 -5.86
C CYS A 112 -16.24 -0.90 -7.35
N GLY A 113 -16.97 -1.95 -7.80
CA GLY A 113 -16.85 -2.48 -9.16
C GLY A 113 -15.45 -3.05 -9.44
N MET A 114 -14.84 -3.69 -8.44
CA MET A 114 -13.49 -4.26 -8.46
C MET A 114 -13.51 -5.71 -7.97
N ASP A 115 -12.48 -6.47 -8.30
CA ASP A 115 -12.23 -7.80 -7.73
C ASP A 115 -11.55 -7.70 -6.35
N GLN A 116 -11.37 -8.84 -5.68
CA GLN A 116 -10.69 -8.91 -4.38
C GLN A 116 -9.65 -10.03 -4.33
N GLY A 117 -8.69 -9.93 -3.40
CA GLY A 117 -7.73 -10.97 -3.05
C GLY A 117 -7.18 -10.78 -1.64
N LEU A 118 -6.84 -11.88 -0.97
CA LEU A 118 -6.19 -11.89 0.34
C LEU A 118 -4.90 -12.72 0.25
N TYR A 119 -3.81 -12.19 0.78
CA TYR A 119 -2.49 -12.80 0.76
C TYR A 119 -1.91 -12.78 2.18
N GLY A 120 -1.61 -13.95 2.73
CA GLY A 120 -1.06 -14.06 4.09
C GLY A 120 -2.03 -13.72 5.22
N ILE A 121 -3.29 -13.43 4.91
CA ILE A 121 -4.37 -13.20 5.89
C ILE A 121 -5.50 -14.18 5.57
N SER A 122 -6.03 -14.84 6.60
CA SER A 122 -7.07 -15.85 6.42
C SER A 122 -8.39 -15.24 5.95
N ALA A 123 -8.85 -15.62 4.77
CA ALA A 123 -10.18 -15.25 4.27
C ALA A 123 -11.32 -15.82 5.15
N GLY A 124 -11.05 -16.91 5.90
CA GLY A 124 -11.98 -17.55 6.80
C GLY A 124 -12.08 -16.90 8.18
N THR A 125 -11.28 -15.86 8.50
CA THR A 125 -11.39 -15.12 9.76
C THR A 125 -12.81 -14.60 9.95
N ALA A 126 -13.53 -15.14 10.94
CA ALA A 126 -14.93 -14.82 11.17
C ALA A 126 -15.09 -13.64 12.13
N TYR A 127 -16.09 -12.83 11.87
CA TYR A 127 -16.53 -11.72 12.73
C TYR A 127 -18.00 -11.89 13.03
N PRO A 128 -18.39 -12.09 14.30
CA PRO A 128 -19.79 -12.08 14.69
C PRO A 128 -20.48 -10.76 14.33
N TYR A 129 -19.76 -9.64 14.47
CA TYR A 129 -20.25 -8.33 14.09
C TYR A 129 -19.12 -7.37 13.69
N MET A 130 -19.30 -6.66 12.58
CA MET A 130 -18.44 -5.54 12.16
C MET A 130 -19.30 -4.41 11.60
N ILE A 131 -18.88 -3.19 11.82
CA ILE A 131 -19.56 -2.00 11.31
C ILE A 131 -18.62 -1.15 10.46
N ARG A 132 -19.12 -0.71 9.32
CA ARG A 132 -18.59 0.41 8.51
C ARG A 132 -19.50 1.60 8.77
N GLU A 133 -19.00 2.64 9.42
CA GLU A 133 -19.78 3.79 9.86
C GLU A 133 -19.32 5.04 9.10
N ASN A 134 -20.13 5.46 8.11
CA ASN A 134 -19.82 6.63 7.25
C ASN A 134 -18.39 6.62 6.70
N GLU A 135 -17.88 5.45 6.36
CA GLU A 135 -16.55 5.23 5.79
C GLU A 135 -16.64 4.80 4.33
N THR A 136 -15.60 5.05 3.56
CA THR A 136 -15.43 4.41 2.24
C THR A 136 -15.08 2.93 2.42
N CYS A 137 -15.39 2.10 1.41
CA CYS A 137 -14.99 0.68 1.43
C CYS A 137 -13.47 0.53 1.66
N THR A 138 -12.66 1.35 1.01
CA THR A 138 -11.20 1.27 1.12
C THR A 138 -10.70 1.67 2.51
N ALA A 139 -11.26 2.71 3.14
CA ALA A 139 -10.88 3.11 4.50
C ALA A 139 -11.28 2.05 5.53
N PHE A 140 -12.51 1.53 5.42
CA PHE A 140 -12.98 0.45 6.29
C PHE A 140 -12.11 -0.81 6.18
N LEU A 141 -11.82 -1.24 4.94
CA LEU A 141 -11.00 -2.44 4.72
C LEU A 141 -9.56 -2.25 5.19
N ASP A 142 -8.94 -1.07 4.95
CA ASP A 142 -7.56 -0.82 5.44
C ASP A 142 -7.53 -0.84 6.97
N ARG A 143 -8.49 -0.21 7.64
CA ARG A 143 -8.64 -0.25 9.11
C ARG A 143 -8.79 -1.69 9.63
N LEU A 144 -9.62 -2.50 8.98
CA LEU A 144 -9.82 -3.90 9.35
C LEU A 144 -8.56 -4.74 9.14
N LEU A 145 -7.89 -4.56 8.00
CA LEU A 145 -6.65 -5.26 7.67
C LEU A 145 -5.49 -4.86 8.58
N ILE A 146 -5.40 -3.58 8.99
CA ILE A 146 -4.40 -3.14 9.98
C ILE A 146 -4.55 -3.92 11.29
N MET A 147 -5.78 -4.12 11.76
CA MET A 147 -6.03 -4.93 12.96
C MET A 147 -5.64 -6.40 12.76
N GLU A 148 -5.77 -6.95 11.56
CA GLU A 148 -5.37 -8.33 11.24
C GLU A 148 -3.89 -8.44 10.76
N GLY A 149 -3.07 -7.41 10.95
CA GLY A 149 -1.63 -7.42 10.64
C GLY A 149 -1.30 -7.23 9.16
N GLY A 150 -2.17 -6.59 8.39
CA GLY A 150 -1.97 -6.32 6.96
C GLY A 150 -2.31 -4.90 6.57
N ARG A 151 -2.36 -4.68 5.25
CA ARG A 151 -2.73 -3.40 4.63
C ARG A 151 -3.55 -3.65 3.36
N LEU A 152 -4.32 -2.65 2.97
CA LEU A 152 -5.09 -2.68 1.73
C LEU A 152 -4.30 -2.04 0.58
N LYS A 153 -4.11 -2.79 -0.51
CA LYS A 153 -3.56 -2.30 -1.78
C LYS A 153 -4.64 -2.29 -2.86
N CYS A 154 -4.75 -1.19 -3.60
CA CYS A 154 -5.67 -1.04 -4.72
C CYS A 154 -4.86 -1.02 -6.02
N MET A 155 -4.81 -2.11 -6.75
CA MET A 155 -4.05 -2.22 -8.00
C MET A 155 -4.71 -3.17 -9.01
N ASN A 156 -4.53 -2.87 -10.28
CA ASN A 156 -4.95 -3.70 -11.41
C ASN A 156 -6.40 -4.22 -11.29
N GLY A 157 -7.34 -3.31 -10.98
CA GLY A 157 -8.76 -3.62 -10.84
C GLY A 157 -9.14 -4.45 -9.61
N LYS A 158 -8.24 -4.60 -8.62
CA LYS A 158 -8.47 -5.43 -7.42
C LYS A 158 -8.19 -4.68 -6.12
N LEU A 159 -9.01 -4.96 -5.12
CA LEU A 159 -8.71 -4.68 -3.72
C LEU A 159 -7.96 -5.88 -3.13
N ARG A 160 -6.71 -5.68 -2.74
CA ARG A 160 -5.84 -6.75 -2.20
C ARG A 160 -5.53 -6.47 -0.74
N GLY A 161 -5.91 -7.39 0.16
CA GLY A 161 -5.42 -7.40 1.53
C GLY A 161 -4.12 -8.19 1.59
N ILE A 162 -3.04 -7.57 2.02
CA ILE A 162 -1.70 -8.18 2.07
C ILE A 162 -1.20 -8.13 3.50
N GLY A 163 -0.89 -9.31 4.07
CA GLY A 163 -0.28 -9.44 5.40
C GLY A 163 1.16 -8.94 5.40
N ILE A 164 1.54 -8.19 6.41
CA ILE A 164 2.91 -7.69 6.56
C ILE A 164 3.88 -8.86 6.74
N GLU A 165 3.56 -9.82 7.61
CA GLU A 165 4.38 -11.01 7.81
C GLU A 165 4.51 -11.86 6.53
N TYR A 166 3.45 -11.92 5.72
CA TYR A 166 3.50 -12.57 4.42
C TYR A 166 4.50 -11.88 3.49
N ALA A 167 4.45 -10.55 3.39
CA ALA A 167 5.39 -9.78 2.57
C ALA A 167 6.84 -9.95 3.05
N GLN A 168 7.07 -9.90 4.36
CA GLN A 168 8.39 -10.12 4.98
C GLN A 168 8.93 -11.55 4.75
N GLY A 169 8.05 -12.54 4.66
CA GLY A 169 8.41 -13.95 4.43
C GLY A 169 8.64 -14.32 2.97
N GLN A 170 8.45 -13.40 2.01
CA GLN A 170 8.73 -13.67 0.61
C GLN A 170 10.25 -13.73 0.36
N ALA A 171 10.66 -14.37 -0.73
CA ALA A 171 12.04 -14.26 -1.20
C ALA A 171 12.34 -12.79 -1.57
N ALA A 172 13.56 -12.35 -1.30
CA ALA A 172 14.01 -11.03 -1.75
C ALA A 172 13.95 -10.95 -3.28
N THR A 173 13.36 -9.87 -3.79
CA THR A 173 13.29 -9.63 -5.24
C THR A 173 14.64 -9.20 -5.80
N GLN A 174 15.45 -8.59 -4.94
CA GLN A 174 16.83 -8.17 -5.27
C GLN A 174 17.63 -7.92 -3.99
N CYS A 175 18.94 -7.87 -4.15
CA CYS A 175 19.90 -7.39 -3.17
C CYS A 175 20.46 -6.04 -3.64
N ILE A 176 20.56 -5.06 -2.75
CA ILE A 176 21.09 -3.73 -3.07
C ILE A 176 22.27 -3.43 -2.13
N GLU A 177 23.42 -3.21 -2.72
CA GLU A 177 24.64 -2.83 -2.03
C GLU A 177 24.71 -1.28 -1.95
N LEU A 178 24.60 -0.71 -0.73
CA LEU A 178 24.44 0.74 -0.57
C LEU A 178 25.69 1.53 -0.94
N GLU A 179 26.88 0.98 -0.65
CA GLU A 179 28.16 1.66 -0.85
C GLU A 179 28.66 1.57 -2.30
N ALA A 180 28.20 0.58 -3.08
CA ALA A 180 28.68 0.34 -4.44
C ALA A 180 27.97 1.15 -5.53
N THR A 181 26.85 1.78 -5.21
CA THR A 181 26.04 2.49 -6.18
C THR A 181 26.05 4.01 -5.94
N GLN A 182 25.78 4.82 -7.00
CA GLN A 182 25.54 6.27 -6.87
C GLN A 182 24.20 6.56 -6.15
N LEU A 183 23.93 5.81 -5.11
CA LEU A 183 22.71 5.79 -4.36
C LEU A 183 22.74 6.86 -3.28
N GLN A 184 21.68 7.64 -3.18
CA GLN A 184 21.43 8.45 -2.00
C GLN A 184 20.54 7.66 -1.05
N ALA A 185 21.09 7.24 0.09
CA ALA A 185 20.37 6.51 1.12
C ALA A 185 20.38 7.26 2.44
N ARG A 186 19.27 7.20 3.15
CA ARG A 186 19.11 7.75 4.50
C ARG A 186 18.43 6.71 5.38
N TYR A 187 19.19 6.12 6.28
CA TYR A 187 18.69 5.26 7.35
C TYR A 187 18.27 6.09 8.56
N GLN A 188 17.15 5.73 9.16
CA GLN A 188 16.65 6.33 10.38
C GLN A 188 16.10 5.25 11.32
N ARG A 189 16.50 5.27 12.58
CA ARG A 189 15.99 4.44 13.66
C ARG A 189 15.41 5.31 14.76
N ARG A 190 14.20 4.99 15.21
CA ARG A 190 13.42 5.72 16.22
C ARG A 190 12.92 4.75 17.29
N ASP A 191 13.83 4.33 18.16
CA ASP A 191 13.51 3.36 19.22
C ASP A 191 12.49 3.88 20.23
N ASP A 192 12.43 5.18 20.44
CA ASP A 192 11.46 5.87 21.28
C ASP A 192 10.03 5.79 20.75
N MET A 193 9.85 5.47 19.47
CA MET A 193 8.53 5.27 18.86
C MET A 193 8.02 3.84 19.01
N LYS A 194 8.86 2.85 19.32
CA LYS A 194 8.42 1.47 19.48
C LYS A 194 7.58 1.30 20.74
N TRP A 195 6.47 0.59 20.62
CA TRP A 195 5.74 0.11 21.78
C TRP A 195 6.30 -1.22 22.26
N SER A 196 6.51 -1.38 23.57
CA SER A 196 6.89 -2.67 24.17
C SER A 196 5.76 -3.69 24.09
N GLY A 197 4.52 -3.23 23.99
CA GLY A 197 3.35 -4.08 23.81
C GLY A 197 2.09 -3.25 23.62
N ILE A 198 1.03 -3.94 23.24
CA ILE A 198 -0.33 -3.38 23.17
C ILE A 198 -1.33 -4.34 23.79
N THR A 199 -2.29 -3.79 24.51
CA THR A 199 -3.45 -4.52 25.03
C THR A 199 -4.70 -4.03 24.33
N VAL A 200 -5.39 -4.92 23.65
CA VAL A 200 -6.75 -4.69 23.14
C VAL A 200 -7.73 -5.11 24.22
N MET A 201 -8.65 -4.21 24.56
CA MET A 201 -9.65 -4.42 25.59
C MET A 201 -11.04 -4.02 25.09
N SER A 202 -12.03 -4.83 25.45
CA SER A 202 -13.46 -4.57 25.27
C SER A 202 -14.22 -5.03 26.51
N PRO A 203 -15.54 -4.78 26.59
CA PRO A 203 -16.38 -5.39 27.64
C PRO A 203 -16.40 -6.93 27.63
N PHE A 204 -16.04 -7.56 26.48
CA PHE A 204 -16.16 -9.01 26.29
C PHE A 204 -14.82 -9.73 26.25
N ALA A 205 -13.71 -9.01 25.98
CA ALA A 205 -12.42 -9.61 25.74
C ALA A 205 -11.26 -8.70 26.12
N LYS A 206 -10.14 -9.32 26.50
CA LYS A 206 -8.85 -8.65 26.70
C LYS A 206 -7.74 -9.56 26.25
N ALA A 207 -6.83 -9.06 25.44
CA ALA A 207 -5.59 -9.76 25.05
C ALA A 207 -4.48 -8.77 24.76
N SER A 208 -3.24 -9.24 24.89
CA SER A 208 -2.02 -8.43 24.70
C SER A 208 -1.09 -9.10 23.72
N ALA A 209 -0.31 -8.28 23.01
CA ALA A 209 0.85 -8.68 22.25
C ALA A 209 2.06 -7.86 22.70
N TYR A 210 3.26 -8.43 22.56
CA TYR A 210 4.51 -7.83 23.02
C TYR A 210 5.57 -7.92 21.93
N ASP A 211 6.47 -6.93 21.90
CA ASP A 211 7.66 -6.94 21.07
C ASP A 211 8.87 -7.24 21.96
N SER A 212 9.48 -8.43 21.75
CA SER A 212 10.61 -8.89 22.55
C SER A 212 11.93 -8.17 22.27
N SER A 213 11.95 -7.29 21.25
CA SER A 213 13.13 -6.45 20.93
C SER A 213 13.11 -5.10 21.62
N VAL A 214 12.02 -4.75 22.31
CA VAL A 214 11.85 -3.44 22.96
C VAL A 214 12.07 -3.57 24.44
N ASP A 215 12.99 -2.75 24.98
CA ASP A 215 13.27 -2.69 26.41
C ASP A 215 12.08 -2.18 27.20
N GLY A 216 12.00 -2.57 28.48
CA GLY A 216 10.85 -2.29 29.37
C GLY A 216 10.57 -0.81 29.68
N ASP A 217 11.44 0.11 29.26
CA ASP A 217 11.25 1.56 29.46
C ASP A 217 10.14 2.13 28.55
N ASN A 218 9.89 1.49 27.40
CA ASN A 218 8.79 1.89 26.52
C ASN A 218 7.47 1.35 27.06
N GLN A 219 6.57 2.25 27.38
CA GLN A 219 5.27 1.88 28.00
C GLN A 219 4.39 1.05 27.05
N PRO A 220 3.73 0.00 27.54
CA PRO A 220 2.73 -0.70 26.77
C PRO A 220 1.50 0.20 26.59
N VAL A 221 0.87 0.09 25.40
CA VAL A 221 -0.33 0.85 25.05
C VAL A 221 -1.58 0.03 25.37
N VAL A 222 -2.63 0.68 25.85
CA VAL A 222 -3.96 0.07 25.98
C VAL A 222 -4.91 0.76 25.02
N THR A 223 -5.60 -0.03 24.20
CA THR A 223 -6.62 0.47 23.28
C THR A 223 -7.95 -0.25 23.47
N THR A 224 -9.03 0.50 23.31
CA THR A 224 -10.38 -0.06 23.38
C THR A 224 -10.90 -0.30 21.97
N LEU A 225 -11.12 -1.56 21.62
CA LEU A 225 -11.69 -1.98 20.34
C LEU A 225 -12.82 -2.98 20.61
N PRO A 226 -13.85 -3.06 19.76
CA PRO A 226 -15.02 -3.90 19.98
C PRO A 226 -14.74 -5.38 19.65
N ALA A 227 -13.69 -5.95 20.23
CA ALA A 227 -13.41 -7.37 20.13
C ALA A 227 -14.45 -8.17 20.92
N LEU A 228 -15.00 -9.23 20.33
CA LEU A 228 -16.07 -10.03 20.93
C LEU A 228 -15.55 -11.28 21.64
N ASP A 229 -14.31 -11.67 21.36
CA ASP A 229 -13.63 -12.77 22.04
C ASP A 229 -12.12 -12.54 22.18
N GLY A 230 -11.48 -13.37 23.01
CA GLY A 230 -10.04 -13.27 23.29
C GLY A 230 -9.16 -13.57 22.07
N ALA A 231 -9.60 -14.42 21.15
CA ALA A 231 -8.85 -14.75 19.95
C ALA A 231 -8.82 -13.55 18.97
N GLN A 232 -9.95 -12.88 18.81
CA GLN A 232 -10.05 -11.64 18.03
C GLN A 232 -9.19 -10.53 18.66
N ALA A 233 -9.32 -10.33 19.98
CA ALA A 233 -8.51 -9.33 20.69
C ALA A 233 -7.01 -9.58 20.53
N GLY A 234 -6.58 -10.85 20.60
CA GLY A 234 -5.17 -11.25 20.43
C GLY A 234 -4.64 -10.98 19.00
N ARG A 235 -5.41 -11.36 17.98
CA ARG A 235 -5.03 -11.05 16.59
C ARG A 235 -4.90 -9.55 16.38
N TRP A 236 -5.86 -8.77 16.89
CA TRP A 236 -5.85 -7.31 16.74
C TRP A 236 -4.71 -6.64 17.51
N ALA A 237 -4.39 -7.13 18.72
CA ALA A 237 -3.22 -6.66 19.46
C ALA A 237 -1.93 -6.91 18.65
N ARG A 238 -1.74 -8.14 18.14
CA ARG A 238 -0.58 -8.48 17.31
C ARG A 238 -0.51 -7.63 16.02
N GLY A 239 -1.60 -7.51 15.30
CA GLY A 239 -1.66 -6.77 14.04
C GLY A 239 -1.39 -5.27 14.21
N LEU A 240 -1.95 -4.65 15.25
CA LEU A 240 -1.70 -3.25 15.57
C LEU A 240 -0.25 -2.99 15.98
N LEU A 241 0.32 -3.85 16.83
CA LEU A 241 1.71 -3.72 17.26
C LEU A 241 2.67 -3.83 16.07
N LEU A 242 2.44 -4.82 15.20
CA LEU A 242 3.23 -5.01 13.98
C LEU A 242 3.17 -3.78 13.05
N ASN A 243 1.96 -3.27 12.79
CA ASN A 243 1.79 -2.10 11.93
C ASN A 243 2.41 -0.83 12.52
N HIS A 244 2.45 -0.71 13.84
CA HIS A 244 3.08 0.42 14.52
C HIS A 244 4.61 0.30 14.53
N ASN A 245 5.14 -0.78 15.09
CA ASN A 245 6.58 -0.93 15.34
C ASN A 245 7.41 -1.04 14.07
N ARG A 246 6.84 -1.58 12.96
CA ARG A 246 7.56 -1.62 11.67
C ARG A 246 8.03 -0.24 11.17
N GLN A 247 7.35 0.84 11.59
CA GLN A 247 7.68 2.19 11.18
C GLN A 247 8.86 2.82 11.94
N ALA A 248 9.37 2.13 12.97
CA ALA A 248 10.45 2.66 13.78
C ALA A 248 11.82 2.64 13.08
N GLU A 249 12.01 1.74 12.13
CA GLU A 249 13.21 1.68 11.31
C GLU A 249 12.86 1.89 9.84
N GLU A 250 13.37 2.96 9.27
CA GLU A 250 13.04 3.45 7.94
C GLU A 250 14.32 3.65 7.11
N LEU A 251 14.31 3.21 5.87
CA LEU A 251 15.33 3.47 4.88
C LEU A 251 14.72 4.19 3.69
N ASN A 252 15.16 5.41 3.42
CA ASN A 252 14.81 6.15 2.22
C ASN A 252 15.95 6.08 1.21
N MET A 253 15.65 5.70 -0.02
CA MET A 253 16.63 5.56 -1.10
C MET A 253 16.20 6.33 -2.33
N SER A 254 17.20 6.82 -3.08
CA SER A 254 17.00 7.43 -4.38
C SER A 254 18.10 6.96 -5.34
N MET A 255 17.71 6.39 -6.48
CA MET A 255 18.62 5.75 -7.44
C MET A 255 18.13 5.92 -8.87
N GLU A 256 18.90 5.44 -9.83
CA GLU A 256 18.44 5.23 -11.20
C GLU A 256 17.20 4.33 -11.22
N PHE A 257 16.41 4.42 -12.29
CA PHE A 257 15.18 3.67 -12.43
C PHE A 257 15.38 2.18 -12.15
N ASN A 258 14.57 1.64 -11.24
CA ASN A 258 14.62 0.23 -10.85
C ASN A 258 13.20 -0.32 -10.70
N ALA A 259 12.74 -1.06 -11.69
CA ALA A 259 11.42 -1.68 -11.74
C ALA A 259 11.18 -2.74 -10.63
N GLY A 260 12.24 -3.27 -10.01
CA GLY A 260 12.14 -4.24 -8.91
C GLY A 260 11.71 -3.63 -7.57
N LEU A 261 11.74 -2.28 -7.44
CA LEU A 261 11.24 -1.57 -6.27
C LEU A 261 9.74 -1.39 -6.38
N THR A 262 8.98 -2.38 -5.94
CA THR A 262 7.51 -2.31 -5.89
C THR A 262 7.02 -2.46 -4.46
N ALA A 263 5.89 -1.84 -4.13
CA ALA A 263 5.32 -1.94 -2.78
C ALA A 263 5.06 -3.39 -2.37
N PHE A 264 5.40 -3.73 -1.13
CA PHE A 264 5.46 -5.07 -0.55
C PHE A 264 6.60 -5.97 -1.05
N ALA A 265 7.43 -5.54 -2.01
CA ALA A 265 8.61 -6.31 -2.36
C ALA A 265 9.57 -6.37 -1.16
N ARG A 266 10.08 -7.59 -0.87
CA ARG A 266 11.18 -7.76 0.06
C ARG A 266 12.50 -7.49 -0.66
N ILE A 267 13.34 -6.68 -0.04
CA ILE A 267 14.67 -6.29 -0.54
C ILE A 267 15.69 -6.63 0.54
N ASP A 268 16.79 -7.25 0.14
CA ASP A 268 17.96 -7.42 1.01
C ASP A 268 18.92 -6.24 0.76
N ILE A 269 19.31 -5.57 1.83
CA ILE A 269 20.26 -4.45 1.80
C ILE A 269 21.60 -4.97 2.34
N GLU A 270 22.64 -4.84 1.54
CA GLU A 270 24.02 -5.04 1.94
C GLU A 270 24.67 -3.70 2.24
N SER A 271 25.22 -3.54 3.43
CA SER A 271 25.85 -2.31 3.90
C SER A 271 26.77 -2.58 5.09
N ASP A 272 27.84 -1.81 5.23
CA ASP A 272 28.70 -1.79 6.41
C ASP A 272 28.08 -1.04 7.62
N THR A 273 26.85 -0.53 7.48
CA THR A 273 26.13 0.24 8.48
C THR A 273 24.95 -0.54 9.08
N ASP A 274 24.27 0.06 10.06
CA ASP A 274 23.04 -0.47 10.65
C ASP A 274 21.88 -0.64 9.63
N ALA A 275 22.01 -0.13 8.41
CA ALA A 275 21.05 -0.34 7.34
C ALA A 275 21.10 -1.76 6.76
N ASN A 276 22.16 -2.54 7.02
CA ASN A 276 22.28 -3.92 6.56
C ASN A 276 21.12 -4.79 7.04
N GLY A 277 20.56 -5.63 6.16
CA GLY A 277 19.52 -6.60 6.51
C GLY A 277 18.31 -6.60 5.59
N GLU A 278 17.20 -7.10 6.11
CA GLU A 278 15.96 -7.39 5.36
C GLU A 278 14.95 -6.26 5.47
N TRP A 279 14.43 -5.83 4.34
CA TRP A 279 13.51 -4.68 4.24
C TRP A 279 12.31 -5.01 3.36
N VAL A 280 11.19 -4.35 3.62
CA VAL A 280 10.00 -4.37 2.76
C VAL A 280 9.73 -2.96 2.25
N VAL A 281 9.52 -2.85 0.96
CA VAL A 281 9.16 -1.58 0.30
C VAL A 281 7.76 -1.14 0.75
N ASP A 282 7.68 0.05 1.34
CA ASP A 282 6.42 0.66 1.75
C ASP A 282 5.85 1.58 0.65
N GLU A 283 6.70 2.35 0.04
CA GLU A 283 6.34 3.28 -1.02
C GLU A 283 7.48 3.42 -2.01
N THR A 284 7.14 3.48 -3.29
CA THR A 284 8.08 3.82 -4.35
C THR A 284 7.47 4.86 -5.26
N GLU A 285 8.29 5.82 -5.68
CA GLU A 285 7.99 6.76 -6.74
C GLU A 285 8.94 6.54 -7.90
N HIS A 286 8.40 6.27 -9.09
CA HIS A 286 9.14 6.11 -10.33
C HIS A 286 8.87 7.31 -11.24
N ASP A 287 9.86 8.14 -11.47
CA ASP A 287 9.84 9.14 -12.55
C ASP A 287 10.33 8.48 -13.83
N LEU A 288 9.39 8.19 -14.73
CA LEU A 288 9.64 7.45 -15.97
C LEU A 288 10.24 8.35 -17.10
N ILE A 289 10.29 9.65 -16.89
CA ILE A 289 10.95 10.59 -17.81
C ILE A 289 12.38 10.85 -17.36
N LEU A 290 12.60 11.09 -16.06
CA LEU A 290 13.94 11.29 -15.51
C LEU A 290 14.67 9.98 -15.24
N LEU A 291 14.03 8.84 -15.45
CA LEU A 291 14.55 7.48 -15.18
C LEU A 291 15.12 7.37 -13.77
N LYS A 292 14.32 7.76 -12.80
CA LYS A 292 14.68 7.76 -11.39
C LYS A 292 13.66 7.05 -10.54
N SER A 293 14.14 6.29 -9.54
CA SER A 293 13.30 5.68 -8.51
C SER A 293 13.67 6.22 -7.13
N THR A 294 12.65 6.55 -6.32
CA THR A 294 12.81 6.78 -4.89
C THR A 294 11.97 5.77 -4.14
N ALA A 295 12.48 5.23 -3.05
CA ALA A 295 11.76 4.24 -2.26
C ALA A 295 11.91 4.52 -0.77
N ARG A 296 10.82 4.26 -0.04
CA ARG A 296 10.78 4.17 1.41
C ARG A 296 10.55 2.72 1.81
N LEU A 297 11.42 2.20 2.66
CA LEU A 297 11.37 0.83 3.14
C LEU A 297 11.28 0.82 4.66
N PHE A 298 10.62 -0.20 5.20
CA PHE A 298 10.61 -0.51 6.62
C PHE A 298 11.32 -1.84 6.87
N ARG A 299 12.07 -1.91 7.97
CA ARG A 299 12.78 -3.13 8.36
C ARG A 299 11.80 -4.26 8.67
N CYS A 300 12.16 -5.49 8.29
CA CYS A 300 11.42 -6.70 8.69
C CYS A 300 11.45 -6.89 10.20
N ILE A 301 10.29 -7.19 10.80
CA ILE A 301 10.14 -7.44 12.25
C ILE A 301 9.66 -8.87 12.47
N THR A 302 10.40 -9.63 13.29
CA THR A 302 10.07 -11.02 13.65
C THR A 302 9.88 -11.23 15.16
N THR A 303 9.94 -10.16 15.95
CA THR A 303 10.03 -10.17 17.42
C THR A 303 8.67 -10.06 18.14
N ILE A 304 7.57 -9.88 17.41
CA ILE A 304 6.23 -9.74 17.99
C ILE A 304 5.61 -11.10 18.31
N ARG A 305 5.15 -11.25 19.55
CA ARG A 305 4.56 -12.47 20.12
C ARG A 305 3.18 -12.21 20.71
#